data_be75f2d4013f6cc530c808ebb79f56e9
#
_entry.id   be75f2d4013f6cc530c808ebb79f56e9
#
_cell.length_a   1.000
_cell.length_b   1.000
_cell.length_c   1.000
_cell.angle_alpha   90.00
_cell.angle_beta   90.00
_cell.angle_gamma   90.00
#
_symmetry.space_group_name_H-M   'P 1'
#
loop_
_entity.id
_entity.type
_entity.pdbx_description
1 polymer ?
#
loop_
_entity_poly.entity_id
_entity_poly.type
_entity_poly.pdbx_seq_one_letter_code
_entity_poly.pdbx_strand_id
1 'polypeptide(L)'
;KFGIWIEPEMVSEDSDLYRKHPDWALTVPGRNPVRSRNQLVLDFSRKEVVDEIYDQICKVLDQGNIEYVKWDMNRSLMDVYSSVTRDQGRVLHDYVLGLYDFLERLVQRYPNLLIEGCSGGGGRFDAGMMYYTPQIWCSDNTDAIDRLRIQYGTSFGYPVSVVGSHVSAVPNHQTGRKTPLHTRGVVAMSGTFGYELNLMKLSEEEKQEIREQIAEYKSYASIIQNGLYYRLSNPTTEEICAWEFVHTDEKEQSKVLLNIVMQVIHGNMTVNYVKLQGLEETAVYREEKSGKRYTGAALMYGGMPLPIEPGEYQAYQYCFVKE
;
A
#
# COMPACT_ATOMS: atom_id res chain seq x y z
N LYS A 1 14.41 12.79 1.91
CA LYS A 1 13.52 12.94 3.06
C LYS A 1 13.75 11.80 4.04
N PHE A 2 13.62 12.07 5.33
CA PHE A 2 13.76 11.07 6.39
C PHE A 2 12.39 10.77 7.01
N GLY A 3 12.14 9.48 7.32
CA GLY A 3 10.91 9.04 7.94
C GLY A 3 11.15 8.11 9.12
N ILE A 4 10.15 8.00 10.00
CA ILE A 4 10.17 7.09 11.15
C ILE A 4 8.89 6.24 11.20
N TRP A 5 8.99 5.09 11.86
CA TRP A 5 7.87 4.24 12.21
C TRP A 5 7.54 4.41 13.68
N ILE A 6 6.25 4.52 14.02
CA ILE A 6 5.77 4.67 15.39
C ILE A 6 4.49 3.85 15.63
N GLU A 7 4.27 3.44 16.90
CA GLU A 7 3.04 2.79 17.39
C GLU A 7 2.51 3.54 18.63
N PRO A 8 1.97 4.77 18.48
CA PRO A 8 1.71 5.63 19.63
C PRO A 8 0.44 5.28 20.42
N GLU A 9 -0.41 4.40 19.92
CA GLU A 9 -1.64 3.98 20.55
C GLU A 9 -1.45 2.81 21.55
N MET A 10 -0.23 2.32 21.68
CA MET A 10 0.08 1.16 22.54
C MET A 10 1.09 1.50 23.62
N VAL A 11 1.05 0.72 24.69
CA VAL A 11 1.95 0.88 25.84
C VAL A 11 2.45 -0.47 26.32
N SER A 12 3.75 -0.55 26.62
CA SER A 12 4.33 -1.69 27.33
C SER A 12 4.17 -1.51 28.85
N GLU A 13 3.83 -2.58 29.55
CA GLU A 13 3.76 -2.56 31.03
C GLU A 13 5.13 -2.29 31.66
N ASP A 14 6.22 -2.59 30.94
CA ASP A 14 7.58 -2.25 31.32
C ASP A 14 8.04 -0.91 30.72
N SER A 15 7.19 0.10 30.79
CA SER A 15 7.51 1.47 30.40
C SER A 15 7.30 2.45 31.54
N ASP A 16 7.99 3.59 31.51
CA ASP A 16 7.79 4.65 32.50
C ASP A 16 6.40 5.24 32.42
N LEU A 17 5.82 5.32 31.23
CA LEU A 17 4.45 5.79 31.02
C LEU A 17 3.45 4.90 31.77
N TYR A 18 3.54 3.57 31.59
CA TYR A 18 2.63 2.64 32.24
C TYR A 18 2.83 2.62 33.78
N ARG A 19 4.09 2.62 34.24
CA ARG A 19 4.37 2.70 35.70
C ARG A 19 3.77 3.93 36.35
N LYS A 20 3.75 5.04 35.63
CA LYS A 20 3.18 6.30 36.13
C LYS A 20 1.65 6.35 36.01
N HIS A 21 1.10 5.77 34.95
CA HIS A 21 -0.32 5.83 34.60
C HIS A 21 -0.86 4.46 34.17
N PRO A 22 -0.91 3.45 35.04
CA PRO A 22 -1.42 2.13 34.67
C PRO A 22 -2.92 2.15 34.31
N ASP A 23 -3.66 3.14 34.81
CA ASP A 23 -5.08 3.37 34.53
C ASP A 23 -5.34 3.98 33.13
N TRP A 24 -4.30 4.32 32.37
CA TRP A 24 -4.42 4.82 30.99
C TRP A 24 -4.54 3.72 29.96
N ALA A 25 -4.31 2.48 30.34
CA ALA A 25 -4.53 1.34 29.47
C ALA A 25 -5.99 0.88 29.51
N LEU A 26 -6.56 0.52 28.38
CA LEU A 26 -7.85 -0.17 28.30
C LEU A 26 -7.72 -1.56 28.94
N THR A 27 -8.31 -1.75 30.11
CA THR A 27 -8.25 -3.01 30.87
C THR A 27 -9.55 -3.25 31.62
N VAL A 28 -10.12 -4.45 31.51
CA VAL A 28 -11.36 -4.82 32.19
C VAL A 28 -11.06 -5.17 33.66
N PRO A 29 -11.70 -4.51 34.64
CA PRO A 29 -11.49 -4.80 36.06
C PRO A 29 -11.74 -6.27 36.41
N GLY A 30 -10.87 -6.81 37.25
CA GLY A 30 -10.99 -8.21 37.73
C GLY A 30 -10.61 -9.28 36.72
N ARG A 31 -10.07 -8.92 35.56
CA ARG A 31 -9.57 -9.82 34.55
C ARG A 31 -8.12 -9.50 34.19
N ASN A 32 -7.32 -10.53 33.92
CA ASN A 32 -5.99 -10.31 33.35
C ASN A 32 -6.11 -9.68 31.98
N PRO A 33 -5.38 -8.59 31.69
CA PRO A 33 -5.44 -7.93 30.39
C PRO A 33 -4.94 -8.85 29.27
N VAL A 34 -5.59 -8.75 28.11
CA VAL A 34 -5.15 -9.46 26.91
C VAL A 34 -3.96 -8.71 26.32
N ARG A 35 -2.81 -9.37 26.26
CA ARG A 35 -1.58 -8.85 25.66
C ARG A 35 -1.40 -9.38 24.25
N SER A 36 -0.94 -8.51 23.38
CA SER A 36 -0.42 -8.89 22.07
C SER A 36 0.89 -8.16 21.86
N ARG A 37 1.93 -8.84 21.41
CA ARG A 37 3.30 -8.30 21.26
C ARG A 37 3.84 -7.65 22.56
N ASN A 38 3.40 -8.18 23.72
CA ASN A 38 3.70 -7.65 25.05
C ASN A 38 3.25 -6.19 25.29
N GLN A 39 2.17 -5.79 24.63
CA GLN A 39 1.63 -4.43 24.69
C GLN A 39 0.15 -4.44 25.11
N LEU A 40 -0.27 -3.34 25.73
CA LEU A 40 -1.66 -2.96 26.00
C LEU A 40 -2.02 -1.77 25.10
N VAL A 41 -3.30 -1.45 25.02
CA VAL A 41 -3.80 -0.29 24.27
C VAL A 41 -4.05 0.87 25.23
N LEU A 42 -3.58 2.06 24.87
CA LEU A 42 -3.89 3.29 25.58
C LEU A 42 -5.34 3.71 25.34
N ASP A 43 -5.96 4.28 26.36
CA ASP A 43 -7.34 4.76 26.29
C ASP A 43 -7.44 6.14 25.61
N PHE A 44 -7.45 6.14 24.28
CA PHE A 44 -7.59 7.36 23.49
C PHE A 44 -9.00 8.01 23.58
N SER A 45 -9.95 7.40 24.29
CA SER A 45 -11.19 8.10 24.66
C SER A 45 -10.97 9.20 25.70
N ARG A 46 -9.78 9.22 26.32
CA ARG A 46 -9.37 10.18 27.35
C ARG A 46 -8.51 11.28 26.74
N LYS A 47 -8.98 12.52 26.88
CA LYS A 47 -8.25 13.68 26.35
C LYS A 47 -6.83 13.81 26.92
N GLU A 48 -6.64 13.58 28.20
CA GLU A 48 -5.34 13.67 28.87
C GLU A 48 -4.32 12.64 28.32
N VAL A 49 -4.79 11.46 27.89
CA VAL A 49 -3.94 10.44 27.24
C VAL A 49 -3.53 10.94 25.86
N VAL A 50 -4.49 11.41 25.08
CA VAL A 50 -4.24 11.96 23.74
C VAL A 50 -3.25 13.13 23.82
N ASP A 51 -3.43 14.05 24.77
CA ASP A 51 -2.57 15.22 24.93
C ASP A 51 -1.13 14.84 25.28
N GLU A 52 -0.93 13.94 26.26
CA GLU A 52 0.42 13.50 26.66
C GLU A 52 1.15 12.79 25.52
N ILE A 53 0.48 11.87 24.80
CA ILE A 53 1.10 11.17 23.69
C ILE A 53 1.38 12.14 22.53
N TYR A 54 0.48 13.07 22.26
CA TYR A 54 0.69 14.12 21.25
C TYR A 54 1.95 14.94 21.56
N ASP A 55 2.12 15.38 22.80
CA ASP A 55 3.29 16.15 23.22
C ASP A 55 4.59 15.35 23.10
N GLN A 56 4.55 14.05 23.42
CA GLN A 56 5.72 13.18 23.24
C GLN A 56 6.09 12.99 21.77
N ILE A 57 5.12 12.75 20.89
CA ILE A 57 5.35 12.62 19.44
C ILE A 57 5.87 13.94 18.85
N CYS A 58 5.29 15.09 19.23
CA CYS A 58 5.79 16.39 18.79
C CYS A 58 7.23 16.63 19.22
N LYS A 59 7.63 16.27 20.44
CA LYS A 59 9.03 16.35 20.88
C LYS A 59 9.98 15.52 20.02
N VAL A 60 9.54 14.34 19.55
CA VAL A 60 10.33 13.52 18.63
C VAL A 60 10.43 14.17 17.25
N LEU A 61 9.32 14.64 16.70
CA LEU A 61 9.29 15.28 15.39
C LEU A 61 10.09 16.59 15.34
N ASP A 62 10.09 17.35 16.44
CA ASP A 62 10.85 18.62 16.55
C ASP A 62 12.38 18.42 16.67
N GLN A 63 12.87 17.19 16.93
CA GLN A 63 14.32 16.93 17.05
C GLN A 63 15.06 16.83 15.72
N GLY A 64 14.37 16.69 14.62
CA GLY A 64 15.00 16.52 13.31
C GLY A 64 14.08 16.83 12.15
N ASN A 65 14.64 16.76 10.94
CA ASN A 65 13.86 16.94 9.71
C ASN A 65 13.15 15.63 9.35
N ILE A 66 12.08 15.31 10.09
CA ILE A 66 11.22 14.14 9.86
C ILE A 66 10.03 14.58 9.00
N GLU A 67 9.94 14.05 7.79
CA GLU A 67 8.92 14.43 6.79
C GLU A 67 7.98 13.26 6.45
N TYR A 68 8.21 12.09 7.06
CA TYR A 68 7.38 10.91 6.86
C TYR A 68 7.22 10.14 8.17
N VAL A 69 6.00 9.72 8.45
CA VAL A 69 5.67 8.87 9.60
C VAL A 69 4.84 7.68 9.12
N LYS A 70 5.30 6.46 9.41
CA LYS A 70 4.46 5.27 9.34
C LYS A 70 3.81 5.07 10.71
N TRP A 71 2.52 5.35 10.77
CA TRP A 71 1.68 5.19 11.96
C TRP A 71 1.07 3.81 11.99
N ASP A 72 1.47 3.00 12.96
CA ASP A 72 1.03 1.62 13.06
C ASP A 72 0.21 1.36 14.32
N MET A 73 -0.67 0.35 14.24
CA MET A 73 -1.48 -0.16 15.34
C MET A 73 -1.60 -1.68 15.19
N ASN A 74 -0.66 -2.43 15.76
CA ASN A 74 -0.51 -3.86 15.53
C ASN A 74 -1.30 -4.75 16.49
N ARG A 75 -2.48 -4.31 16.91
CA ARG A 75 -3.36 -5.16 17.70
C ARG A 75 -4.83 -4.74 17.65
N SER A 76 -5.69 -5.70 17.93
CA SER A 76 -7.13 -5.47 18.10
C SER A 76 -7.44 -4.88 19.46
N LEU A 77 -8.48 -4.04 19.53
CA LEU A 77 -9.07 -3.53 20.76
C LEU A 77 -9.95 -4.63 21.38
N MET A 78 -9.41 -5.37 22.34
CA MET A 78 -10.09 -6.55 22.94
C MET A 78 -10.63 -6.26 24.35
N ASP A 79 -9.90 -5.51 25.16
CA ASP A 79 -10.27 -5.14 26.52
C ASP A 79 -10.89 -3.72 26.50
N VAL A 80 -12.09 -3.61 25.91
CA VAL A 80 -12.76 -2.32 25.73
C VAL A 80 -13.42 -1.90 27.04
N TYR A 81 -12.66 -1.26 27.92
CA TYR A 81 -13.13 -0.67 29.16
C TYR A 81 -12.30 0.56 29.52
N SER A 82 -12.96 1.70 29.67
CA SER A 82 -12.35 2.93 30.16
C SER A 82 -12.71 3.15 31.63
N SER A 83 -11.73 3.44 32.47
CA SER A 83 -11.90 3.67 33.91
C SER A 83 -12.61 4.99 34.25
N VAL A 84 -12.76 5.89 33.27
CA VAL A 84 -13.28 7.26 33.48
C VAL A 84 -14.73 7.47 33.01
N THR A 85 -15.30 6.52 32.31
CA THR A 85 -16.69 6.61 31.85
C THR A 85 -17.59 5.53 32.43
N ARG A 86 -18.87 5.86 32.66
CA ARG A 86 -19.90 4.87 32.99
C ARG A 86 -20.56 4.28 31.76
N ASP A 87 -20.51 4.98 30.61
CA ASP A 87 -21.06 4.52 29.34
C ASP A 87 -19.99 3.76 28.54
N GLN A 88 -19.79 2.49 28.87
CA GLN A 88 -18.80 1.64 28.24
C GLN A 88 -19.13 1.36 26.76
N GLY A 89 -20.39 1.49 26.35
CA GLY A 89 -20.80 1.32 24.95
C GLY A 89 -20.24 2.38 24.00
N ARG A 90 -19.79 3.52 24.52
CA ARG A 90 -19.21 4.61 23.74
C ARG A 90 -17.70 4.55 23.59
N VAL A 91 -17.00 3.75 24.38
CA VAL A 91 -15.52 3.79 24.48
C VAL A 91 -14.84 3.67 23.12
N LEU A 92 -15.28 2.72 22.27
CA LEU A 92 -14.70 2.57 20.93
C LEU A 92 -14.93 3.78 20.02
N HIS A 93 -16.12 4.37 20.09
CA HIS A 93 -16.43 5.59 19.33
C HIS A 93 -15.59 6.77 19.81
N ASP A 94 -15.55 6.99 21.13
CA ASP A 94 -14.79 8.09 21.74
C ASP A 94 -13.28 7.89 21.54
N TYR A 95 -12.79 6.63 21.49
CA TYR A 95 -11.42 6.29 21.11
C TYR A 95 -11.07 6.78 19.70
N VAL A 96 -11.95 6.50 18.72
CA VAL A 96 -11.73 6.94 17.33
C VAL A 96 -11.76 8.46 17.21
N LEU A 97 -12.66 9.13 17.96
CA LEU A 97 -12.68 10.61 18.02
C LEU A 97 -11.39 11.18 18.62
N GLY A 98 -10.85 10.55 19.66
CA GLY A 98 -9.56 10.93 20.24
C GLY A 98 -8.38 10.72 19.26
N LEU A 99 -8.39 9.62 18.50
CA LEU A 99 -7.41 9.40 17.44
C LEU A 99 -7.51 10.47 16.35
N TYR A 100 -8.72 10.83 15.93
CA TYR A 100 -8.90 11.87 14.90
C TYR A 100 -8.50 13.26 15.42
N ASP A 101 -8.79 13.60 16.69
CA ASP A 101 -8.29 14.84 17.31
C ASP A 101 -6.75 14.88 17.28
N PHE A 102 -6.10 13.77 17.63
CA PHE A 102 -4.65 13.67 17.58
C PHE A 102 -4.12 13.91 16.16
N LEU A 103 -4.64 13.17 15.17
CA LEU A 103 -4.18 13.25 13.79
C LEU A 103 -4.45 14.62 13.17
N GLU A 104 -5.63 15.23 13.45
CA GLU A 104 -5.96 16.58 12.99
C GLU A 104 -4.94 17.61 13.52
N ARG A 105 -4.65 17.57 14.81
CA ARG A 105 -3.65 18.47 15.44
C ARG A 105 -2.26 18.25 14.84
N LEU A 106 -1.92 16.99 14.53
CA LEU A 106 -0.62 16.62 13.97
C LEU A 106 -0.44 17.21 12.56
N VAL A 107 -1.43 17.02 11.67
CA VAL A 107 -1.35 17.53 10.30
C VAL A 107 -1.44 19.05 10.23
N GLN A 108 -2.15 19.70 11.18
CA GLN A 108 -2.16 21.15 11.31
C GLN A 108 -0.79 21.71 11.75
N ARG A 109 -0.14 21.05 12.70
CA ARG A 109 1.18 21.48 13.18
C ARG A 109 2.29 21.21 12.17
N TYR A 110 2.21 20.08 11.46
CA TYR A 110 3.21 19.63 10.49
C TYR A 110 2.58 19.44 9.09
N PRO A 111 2.22 20.53 8.38
CA PRO A 111 1.44 20.45 7.14
C PRO A 111 2.18 19.76 5.97
N ASN A 112 3.49 19.59 6.08
CA ASN A 112 4.30 18.88 5.09
C ASN A 112 4.63 17.42 5.49
N LEU A 113 4.15 16.96 6.65
CA LEU A 113 4.35 15.60 7.11
C LEU A 113 3.46 14.66 6.32
N LEU A 114 4.05 13.67 5.67
CA LEU A 114 3.32 12.57 5.06
C LEU A 114 3.13 11.45 6.09
N ILE A 115 1.89 11.06 6.33
CA ILE A 115 1.58 9.95 7.24
C ILE A 115 1.09 8.75 6.42
N GLU A 116 1.75 7.60 6.60
CA GLU A 116 1.27 6.31 6.12
C GLU A 116 0.52 5.60 7.25
N GLY A 117 -0.72 5.21 7.00
CA GLY A 117 -1.51 4.40 7.92
C GLY A 117 -1.15 2.92 7.81
N CYS A 118 -0.96 2.27 8.97
CA CYS A 118 -0.81 0.83 9.09
C CYS A 118 -1.57 0.34 10.33
N SER A 119 -2.11 -0.85 10.27
CA SER A 119 -2.72 -1.52 11.43
C SER A 119 -2.62 -3.02 11.24
N GLY A 120 -1.43 -3.58 11.48
CA GLY A 120 -1.13 -4.96 11.11
C GLY A 120 -1.44 -5.19 9.62
N GLY A 121 -0.96 -4.31 8.76
CA GLY A 121 -1.43 -4.17 7.38
C GLY A 121 -2.65 -3.25 7.27
N GLY A 122 -3.68 -3.69 6.56
CA GLY A 122 -4.87 -2.93 6.22
C GLY A 122 -6.03 -2.96 7.23
N GLY A 123 -5.77 -3.26 8.51
CA GLY A 123 -6.83 -3.39 9.53
C GLY A 123 -7.66 -2.12 9.76
N ARG A 124 -7.14 -0.95 9.37
CA ARG A 124 -7.85 0.34 9.39
C ARG A 124 -7.79 1.04 8.02
N PHE A 125 -7.92 0.28 6.95
CA PHE A 125 -8.05 0.87 5.63
C PHE A 125 -9.49 1.33 5.43
N ASP A 126 -9.78 2.55 5.88
CA ASP A 126 -11.09 3.18 5.84
C ASP A 126 -11.00 4.66 5.46
N ALA A 127 -12.14 5.26 5.09
CA ALA A 127 -12.21 6.63 4.60
C ALA A 127 -11.78 7.67 5.64
N GLY A 128 -12.02 7.42 6.93
CA GLY A 128 -11.62 8.33 8.01
C GLY A 128 -10.10 8.36 8.17
N MET A 129 -9.45 7.19 8.18
CA MET A 129 -7.99 7.13 8.21
C MET A 129 -7.38 7.71 6.93
N MET A 130 -7.96 7.49 5.75
CA MET A 130 -7.47 8.06 4.48
C MET A 130 -7.50 9.58 4.45
N TYR A 131 -8.36 10.23 5.22
CA TYR A 131 -8.37 11.69 5.34
C TYR A 131 -7.05 12.23 5.92
N TYR A 132 -6.47 11.53 6.89
CA TYR A 132 -5.22 11.91 7.54
C TYR A 132 -4.00 11.22 6.95
N THR A 133 -4.19 10.03 6.39
CA THR A 133 -3.11 9.15 5.91
C THR A 133 -3.33 8.85 4.41
N PRO A 134 -2.85 9.72 3.51
CA PRO A 134 -3.08 9.58 2.07
C PRO A 134 -2.43 8.34 1.46
N GLN A 135 -1.64 7.60 2.24
CA GLN A 135 -1.08 6.31 1.90
C GLN A 135 -1.41 5.32 3.02
N ILE A 136 -1.91 4.15 2.67
CA ILE A 136 -2.20 3.07 3.64
C ILE A 136 -1.48 1.79 3.21
N TRP A 137 -0.80 1.15 4.16
CA TRP A 137 -0.23 -0.17 4.01
C TRP A 137 -1.33 -1.22 4.01
N CYS A 138 -1.67 -1.79 2.85
CA CYS A 138 -2.85 -2.62 2.72
C CYS A 138 -2.69 -4.04 3.26
N SER A 139 -1.45 -4.53 3.41
CA SER A 139 -1.16 -5.85 3.96
C SER A 139 0.32 -6.03 4.29
N ASP A 140 0.62 -6.69 5.40
CA ASP A 140 1.97 -7.14 5.77
C ASP A 140 2.45 -8.33 4.92
N ASN A 141 1.57 -8.93 4.11
CA ASN A 141 1.99 -9.89 3.11
C ASN A 141 2.61 -9.16 1.92
N THR A 142 3.94 -9.24 1.82
CA THR A 142 4.75 -8.57 0.79
C THR A 142 5.10 -9.47 -0.39
N ASP A 143 4.59 -10.70 -0.42
CA ASP A 143 4.76 -11.60 -1.56
C ASP A 143 4.08 -11.04 -2.81
N ALA A 144 4.83 -10.83 -3.89
CA ALA A 144 4.30 -10.17 -5.09
C ALA A 144 3.13 -10.92 -5.74
N ILE A 145 3.12 -12.25 -5.67
CA ILE A 145 2.03 -13.04 -6.26
C ILE A 145 0.77 -12.99 -5.40
N ASP A 146 0.91 -13.02 -4.08
CA ASP A 146 -0.22 -12.82 -3.17
C ASP A 146 -0.75 -11.38 -3.25
N ARG A 147 0.14 -10.40 -3.46
CA ARG A 147 -0.23 -8.98 -3.66
C ARG A 147 -1.13 -8.76 -4.88
N LEU A 148 -1.05 -9.57 -5.92
CA LEU A 148 -1.99 -9.50 -7.05
C LEU A 148 -3.45 -9.61 -6.56
N ARG A 149 -3.73 -10.56 -5.66
CA ARG A 149 -5.07 -10.76 -5.09
C ARG A 149 -5.44 -9.69 -4.07
N ILE A 150 -4.48 -9.30 -3.22
CA ILE A 150 -4.68 -8.30 -2.17
C ILE A 150 -5.00 -6.94 -2.81
N GLN A 151 -4.20 -6.49 -3.77
CA GLN A 151 -4.38 -5.20 -4.45
C GLN A 151 -5.66 -5.19 -5.30
N TYR A 152 -5.94 -6.30 -6.00
CA TYR A 152 -7.20 -6.49 -6.72
C TYR A 152 -8.41 -6.36 -5.79
N GLY A 153 -8.42 -7.08 -4.67
CA GLY A 153 -9.52 -7.02 -3.69
C GLY A 153 -9.68 -5.62 -3.07
N THR A 154 -8.58 -5.00 -2.67
CA THR A 154 -8.57 -3.63 -2.11
C THR A 154 -9.14 -2.61 -3.08
N SER A 155 -8.86 -2.76 -4.38
CA SER A 155 -9.31 -1.83 -5.42
C SER A 155 -10.82 -1.75 -5.63
N PHE A 156 -11.61 -2.68 -5.08
CA PHE A 156 -13.07 -2.59 -5.14
C PHE A 156 -13.64 -1.55 -4.17
N GLY A 157 -12.96 -1.28 -3.08
CA GLY A 157 -13.41 -0.32 -2.07
C GLY A 157 -12.63 0.99 -2.07
N TYR A 158 -11.36 0.97 -2.50
CA TYR A 158 -10.44 2.09 -2.35
C TYR A 158 -9.59 2.33 -3.60
N PRO A 159 -9.19 3.58 -3.88
CA PRO A 159 -8.31 3.89 -4.99
C PRO A 159 -6.95 3.18 -4.84
N VAL A 160 -6.43 2.61 -5.92
CA VAL A 160 -5.10 1.97 -5.88
C VAL A 160 -3.96 2.97 -5.64
N SER A 161 -4.17 4.25 -5.96
CA SER A 161 -3.21 5.34 -5.74
C SER A 161 -2.86 5.57 -4.25
N VAL A 162 -3.70 5.13 -3.31
CA VAL A 162 -3.43 5.25 -1.86
C VAL A 162 -2.83 3.98 -1.25
N VAL A 163 -2.68 2.92 -2.04
CA VAL A 163 -2.15 1.63 -1.58
C VAL A 163 -0.63 1.68 -1.50
N GLY A 164 -0.08 1.50 -0.30
CA GLY A 164 1.35 1.26 -0.12
C GLY A 164 1.77 -0.06 -0.74
N SER A 165 2.74 -0.04 -1.66
CA SER A 165 3.19 -1.21 -2.40
C SER A 165 4.71 -1.23 -2.54
N HIS A 166 5.34 -2.28 -1.99
CA HIS A 166 6.78 -2.37 -1.91
C HIS A 166 7.33 -3.62 -2.59
N VAL A 167 8.52 -3.48 -3.16
CA VAL A 167 9.37 -4.59 -3.57
C VAL A 167 10.08 -5.15 -2.34
N SER A 168 9.73 -6.37 -1.94
CA SER A 168 10.34 -7.04 -0.78
C SER A 168 11.51 -7.94 -1.19
N ALA A 169 12.27 -8.40 -0.18
CA ALA A 169 13.34 -9.36 -0.37
C ALA A 169 12.82 -10.75 -0.83
N VAL A 170 13.70 -11.53 -1.46
CA VAL A 170 13.45 -12.94 -1.78
C VAL A 170 14.58 -13.80 -1.19
N PRO A 171 14.27 -15.05 -0.75
CA PRO A 171 12.93 -15.65 -0.63
C PRO A 171 12.03 -14.81 0.26
N ASN A 172 10.73 -14.69 -0.09
CA ASN A 172 9.78 -13.99 0.77
C ASN A 172 9.71 -14.65 2.15
N HIS A 173 9.74 -13.85 3.21
CA HIS A 173 9.85 -14.35 4.59
C HIS A 173 8.60 -15.11 5.08
N GLN A 174 7.44 -14.89 4.46
CA GLN A 174 6.19 -15.59 4.81
C GLN A 174 5.94 -16.83 3.95
N THR A 175 6.13 -16.70 2.63
CA THR A 175 5.77 -17.74 1.66
C THR A 175 6.96 -18.60 1.22
N GLY A 176 8.19 -18.12 1.41
CA GLY A 176 9.40 -18.75 0.85
C GLY A 176 9.55 -18.60 -0.67
N ARG A 177 8.61 -17.94 -1.34
CA ARG A 177 8.60 -17.78 -2.81
C ARG A 177 9.75 -16.90 -3.27
N LYS A 178 10.29 -17.27 -4.44
CA LYS A 178 11.33 -16.51 -5.15
C LYS A 178 10.73 -15.95 -6.43
N THR A 179 10.33 -14.69 -6.40
CA THR A 179 9.76 -13.99 -7.55
C THR A 179 10.83 -13.10 -8.19
N PRO A 180 10.96 -13.05 -9.53
CA PRO A 180 11.91 -12.16 -10.20
C PRO A 180 11.80 -10.70 -9.75
N LEU A 181 12.91 -9.97 -9.74
CA LEU A 181 12.93 -8.56 -9.32
C LEU A 181 12.02 -7.72 -10.22
N HIS A 182 12.07 -7.95 -11.53
CA HIS A 182 11.18 -7.29 -12.50
C HIS A 182 9.70 -7.47 -12.14
N THR A 183 9.28 -8.70 -11.87
CA THR A 183 7.88 -8.99 -11.51
C THR A 183 7.46 -8.31 -10.21
N ARG A 184 8.35 -8.34 -9.19
CA ARG A 184 8.10 -7.61 -7.93
C ARG A 184 7.94 -6.11 -8.17
N GLY A 185 8.74 -5.54 -9.09
CA GLY A 185 8.65 -4.15 -9.51
C GLY A 185 7.32 -3.81 -10.19
N VAL A 186 6.92 -4.60 -11.20
CA VAL A 186 5.66 -4.39 -11.92
C VAL A 186 4.46 -4.42 -10.97
N VAL A 187 4.41 -5.39 -10.05
CA VAL A 187 3.33 -5.47 -9.06
C VAL A 187 3.34 -4.27 -8.10
N ALA A 188 4.51 -3.89 -7.61
CA ALA A 188 4.64 -2.78 -6.65
C ALA A 188 4.36 -1.41 -7.29
N MET A 189 4.61 -1.21 -8.58
CA MET A 189 4.34 0.04 -9.29
C MET A 189 2.84 0.39 -9.40
N SER A 190 1.94 -0.53 -9.01
CA SER A 190 0.49 -0.27 -9.06
C SER A 190 -0.04 0.67 -7.98
N GLY A 191 0.76 1.02 -6.99
CA GLY A 191 0.40 1.93 -5.88
C GLY A 191 1.49 2.95 -5.61
N THR A 192 1.60 3.36 -4.34
CA THR A 192 2.76 4.14 -3.86
C THR A 192 3.97 3.22 -3.73
N PHE A 193 4.89 3.39 -4.65
CA PHE A 193 6.00 2.47 -4.89
C PHE A 193 7.16 2.66 -3.92
N GLY A 194 7.71 1.55 -3.42
CA GLY A 194 8.89 1.58 -2.56
C GLY A 194 9.63 0.24 -2.52
N TYR A 195 10.71 0.21 -1.75
CA TYR A 195 11.53 -0.98 -1.52
C TYR A 195 11.63 -1.28 -0.04
N GLU A 196 11.41 -2.53 0.33
CA GLU A 196 11.56 -3.07 1.68
C GLU A 196 12.53 -4.25 1.64
N LEU A 197 13.81 -3.94 1.47
CA LEU A 197 14.88 -4.94 1.35
C LEU A 197 16.26 -4.37 1.72
N ASN A 198 17.22 -5.24 1.99
CA ASN A 198 18.57 -4.84 2.33
C ASN A 198 19.41 -4.65 1.07
N LEU A 199 19.66 -3.41 0.68
CA LEU A 199 20.45 -3.04 -0.50
C LEU A 199 21.88 -3.59 -0.49
N MET A 200 22.45 -3.86 0.69
CA MET A 200 23.81 -4.42 0.80
C MET A 200 23.91 -5.90 0.39
N LYS A 201 22.76 -6.58 0.26
CA LYS A 201 22.69 -7.99 -0.17
C LYS A 201 22.42 -8.16 -1.65
N LEU A 202 22.22 -7.07 -2.38
CA LEU A 202 21.90 -7.08 -3.80
C LEU A 202 23.17 -7.08 -4.66
N SER A 203 23.10 -7.73 -5.81
CA SER A 203 24.12 -7.64 -6.85
C SER A 203 24.12 -6.25 -7.51
N GLU A 204 25.14 -5.91 -8.28
CA GLU A 204 25.18 -4.63 -9.00
C GLU A 204 24.15 -4.60 -10.14
N GLU A 205 23.84 -5.74 -10.75
CA GLU A 205 22.80 -5.90 -11.76
C GLU A 205 21.43 -5.61 -11.15
N GLU A 206 21.13 -6.18 -9.97
CA GLU A 206 19.87 -5.91 -9.25
C GLU A 206 19.76 -4.42 -8.82
N LYS A 207 20.85 -3.82 -8.38
CA LYS A 207 20.88 -2.38 -8.06
C LYS A 207 20.65 -1.51 -9.30
N GLN A 208 21.16 -1.95 -10.47
CA GLN A 208 20.93 -1.26 -11.73
C GLN A 208 19.45 -1.37 -12.13
N GLU A 209 18.87 -2.56 -12.06
CA GLU A 209 17.44 -2.77 -12.31
C GLU A 209 16.56 -1.92 -11.38
N ILE A 210 16.90 -1.80 -10.10
CA ILE A 210 16.21 -0.91 -9.15
C ILE A 210 16.25 0.55 -9.61
N ARG A 211 17.39 1.02 -10.09
CA ARG A 211 17.49 2.41 -10.62
C ARG A 211 16.58 2.62 -11.83
N GLU A 212 16.49 1.62 -12.70
CA GLU A 212 15.61 1.64 -13.87
C GLU A 212 14.14 1.61 -13.47
N GLN A 213 13.73 0.73 -12.56
CA GLN A 213 12.39 0.66 -12.00
C GLN A 213 11.96 1.99 -11.34
N ILE A 214 12.86 2.64 -10.60
CA ILE A 214 12.58 3.96 -9.99
C ILE A 214 12.37 5.02 -11.08
N ALA A 215 13.17 5.02 -12.13
CA ALA A 215 13.03 5.95 -13.24
C ALA A 215 11.71 5.70 -14.00
N GLU A 216 11.38 4.45 -14.29
CA GLU A 216 10.12 4.05 -14.91
C GLU A 216 8.92 4.48 -14.06
N TYR A 217 8.91 4.16 -12.76
CA TYR A 217 7.82 4.58 -11.86
C TYR A 217 7.62 6.09 -11.87
N LYS A 218 8.70 6.87 -11.80
CA LYS A 218 8.62 8.34 -11.86
C LYS A 218 8.00 8.83 -13.18
N SER A 219 8.22 8.14 -14.29
CA SER A 219 7.61 8.49 -15.58
C SER A 219 6.13 8.09 -15.68
N TYR A 220 5.73 7.05 -14.94
CA TYR A 220 4.35 6.53 -14.91
C TYR A 220 3.51 7.05 -13.75
N ALA A 221 4.10 7.74 -12.77
CA ALA A 221 3.44 8.15 -11.54
C ALA A 221 2.12 8.93 -11.79
N SER A 222 2.11 9.85 -12.77
CA SER A 222 0.89 10.59 -13.12
C SER A 222 -0.21 9.67 -13.67
N ILE A 223 0.16 8.66 -14.47
CA ILE A 223 -0.79 7.69 -15.04
C ILE A 223 -1.39 6.84 -13.91
N ILE A 224 -0.56 6.37 -12.99
CA ILE A 224 -0.97 5.52 -11.87
C ILE A 224 -1.84 6.28 -10.87
N GLN A 225 -1.48 7.53 -10.56
CA GLN A 225 -2.17 8.32 -9.54
C GLN A 225 -3.49 8.93 -10.04
N ASN A 226 -3.57 9.32 -11.32
CA ASN A 226 -4.69 10.06 -11.84
C ASN A 226 -5.49 9.28 -12.91
N GLY A 227 -4.99 8.13 -13.36
CA GLY A 227 -5.63 7.34 -14.40
C GLY A 227 -6.83 6.53 -13.90
N LEU A 228 -7.72 6.20 -14.83
CA LEU A 228 -8.77 5.23 -14.60
C LEU A 228 -8.16 3.83 -14.52
N TYR A 229 -8.45 3.12 -13.44
CA TYR A 229 -7.95 1.76 -13.20
C TYR A 229 -8.94 0.72 -13.73
N TYR A 230 -8.48 -0.14 -14.63
CA TYR A 230 -9.25 -1.26 -15.18
C TYR A 230 -8.67 -2.59 -14.73
N ARG A 231 -9.52 -3.45 -14.19
CA ARG A 231 -9.21 -4.85 -13.86
C ARG A 231 -9.50 -5.69 -15.09
N LEU A 232 -8.48 -6.15 -15.78
CA LEU A 232 -8.62 -6.90 -17.04
C LEU A 232 -8.79 -8.40 -16.82
N SER A 233 -8.41 -8.89 -15.64
CA SER A 233 -8.59 -10.29 -15.24
C SER A 233 -8.83 -10.42 -13.74
N ASN A 234 -9.27 -11.60 -13.32
CA ASN A 234 -9.45 -11.94 -11.90
C ASN A 234 -8.29 -12.84 -11.43
N PRO A 235 -7.36 -12.34 -10.60
CA PRO A 235 -6.19 -13.11 -10.15
C PRO A 235 -6.52 -14.30 -9.23
N THR A 236 -7.78 -14.45 -8.82
CA THR A 236 -8.23 -15.59 -8.00
C THR A 236 -8.70 -16.78 -8.82
N THR A 237 -9.06 -16.55 -10.08
CA THR A 237 -9.63 -17.57 -10.97
C THR A 237 -8.88 -17.71 -12.30
N GLU A 238 -8.04 -16.73 -12.64
CA GLU A 238 -7.29 -16.69 -13.89
C GLU A 238 -5.79 -16.79 -13.64
N GLU A 239 -5.08 -17.45 -14.53
CA GLU A 239 -3.64 -17.70 -14.44
C GLU A 239 -2.81 -16.50 -14.91
N ILE A 240 -3.42 -15.64 -15.75
CA ILE A 240 -2.86 -14.37 -16.19
C ILE A 240 -3.55 -13.27 -15.43
N CYS A 241 -2.79 -12.56 -14.60
CA CYS A 241 -3.28 -11.37 -13.92
C CYS A 241 -2.92 -10.14 -14.75
N ALA A 242 -3.93 -9.37 -15.15
CA ALA A 242 -3.74 -8.16 -15.93
C ALA A 242 -4.60 -7.00 -15.42
N TRP A 243 -4.01 -5.82 -15.43
CA TRP A 243 -4.67 -4.56 -15.11
C TRP A 243 -4.03 -3.42 -15.86
N GLU A 244 -4.75 -2.32 -16.02
CA GLU A 244 -4.23 -1.15 -16.67
C GLU A 244 -4.71 0.16 -16.04
N PHE A 245 -3.97 1.21 -16.36
CA PHE A 245 -4.34 2.59 -16.07
C PHE A 245 -4.48 3.34 -17.39
N VAL A 246 -5.58 4.06 -17.56
CA VAL A 246 -5.82 4.93 -18.71
C VAL A 246 -5.91 6.37 -18.21
N HIS A 247 -5.02 7.23 -18.66
CA HIS A 247 -4.95 8.62 -18.24
C HIS A 247 -4.90 9.55 -19.44
N THR A 248 -5.73 10.58 -19.43
CA THR A 248 -5.65 11.69 -20.38
C THR A 248 -5.26 12.93 -19.62
N ASP A 249 -4.14 13.54 -19.98
CA ASP A 249 -3.63 14.73 -19.34
C ASP A 249 -4.37 16.02 -19.82
N GLU A 250 -4.02 17.17 -19.20
CA GLU A 250 -4.61 18.47 -19.55
C GLU A 250 -4.36 18.91 -21.01
N LYS A 251 -3.42 18.28 -21.70
CA LYS A 251 -3.08 18.51 -23.11
C LYS A 251 -3.78 17.51 -24.05
N GLU A 252 -4.76 16.78 -23.53
CA GLU A 252 -5.48 15.73 -24.23
C GLU A 252 -4.60 14.56 -24.72
N GLN A 253 -3.38 14.43 -24.21
CA GLN A 253 -2.53 13.28 -24.50
C GLN A 253 -2.96 12.09 -23.65
N SER A 254 -3.53 11.08 -24.28
CA SER A 254 -3.92 9.85 -23.61
C SER A 254 -2.78 8.85 -23.58
N LYS A 255 -2.51 8.30 -22.39
CA LYS A 255 -1.55 7.23 -22.13
C LYS A 255 -2.21 6.05 -21.44
N VAL A 256 -1.72 4.86 -21.75
CA VAL A 256 -2.20 3.60 -21.19
C VAL A 256 -0.99 2.83 -20.62
N LEU A 257 -1.05 2.45 -19.36
CA LEU A 257 -0.06 1.59 -18.74
C LEU A 257 -0.69 0.22 -18.46
N LEU A 258 -0.37 -0.75 -19.31
CA LEU A 258 -0.81 -2.14 -19.17
C LEU A 258 0.21 -2.94 -18.38
N ASN A 259 -0.25 -3.66 -17.35
CA ASN A 259 0.56 -4.52 -16.49
C ASN A 259 0.01 -5.95 -16.54
N ILE A 260 0.91 -6.92 -16.62
CA ILE A 260 0.55 -8.33 -16.77
C ILE A 260 1.51 -9.18 -15.94
N VAL A 261 0.98 -10.18 -15.23
CA VAL A 261 1.76 -11.20 -14.53
C VAL A 261 1.23 -12.58 -14.87
N MET A 262 2.11 -13.43 -15.36
CA MET A 262 1.84 -14.85 -15.60
C MET A 262 2.02 -15.61 -14.28
N GLN A 263 0.93 -15.98 -13.61
CA GLN A 263 0.98 -16.67 -12.31
C GLN A 263 1.37 -18.15 -12.45
N VAL A 264 0.96 -18.78 -13.55
CA VAL A 264 1.19 -20.20 -13.83
C VAL A 264 1.63 -20.36 -15.28
N ILE A 265 2.53 -21.31 -15.52
CA ILE A 265 3.00 -21.68 -16.86
C ILE A 265 2.71 -23.16 -17.11
N HIS A 266 2.19 -23.46 -18.30
CA HIS A 266 1.92 -24.80 -18.76
C HIS A 266 2.82 -25.19 -19.92
N GLY A 267 3.07 -26.49 -20.08
CA GLY A 267 3.72 -27.03 -21.29
C GLY A 267 2.84 -26.78 -22.54
N ASN A 268 3.48 -26.79 -23.71
CA ASN A 268 2.84 -26.54 -25.01
C ASN A 268 2.09 -25.17 -25.04
N MET A 269 2.74 -24.13 -24.55
CA MET A 269 2.16 -22.79 -24.49
C MET A 269 1.75 -22.29 -25.88
N THR A 270 0.57 -21.67 -25.94
CA THR A 270 0.09 -20.92 -27.09
C THR A 270 0.18 -19.44 -26.80
N VAL A 271 0.08 -18.60 -27.84
CA VAL A 271 0.03 -17.14 -27.64
C VAL A 271 -1.25 -16.78 -26.88
N ASN A 272 -1.07 -16.14 -25.74
CA ASN A 272 -2.17 -15.55 -24.95
C ASN A 272 -2.35 -14.08 -25.35
N TYR A 273 -3.57 -13.59 -25.25
CA TYR A 273 -3.93 -12.21 -25.58
C TYR A 273 -4.61 -11.56 -24.38
N VAL A 274 -4.17 -10.36 -24.02
CA VAL A 274 -4.83 -9.53 -22.99
C VAL A 274 -5.58 -8.41 -23.67
N LYS A 275 -6.91 -8.36 -23.51
CA LYS A 275 -7.77 -7.31 -24.06
C LYS A 275 -7.76 -6.12 -23.13
N LEU A 276 -7.50 -4.95 -23.70
CA LEU A 276 -7.51 -3.66 -23.02
C LEU A 276 -8.95 -3.10 -22.96
N GLN A 277 -9.15 -2.06 -22.16
CA GLN A 277 -10.43 -1.38 -21.99
C GLN A 277 -10.26 0.15 -22.03
N GLY A 278 -11.35 0.88 -22.20
CA GLY A 278 -11.35 2.34 -22.08
C GLY A 278 -10.59 3.11 -23.17
N LEU A 279 -10.26 2.45 -24.29
CA LEU A 279 -9.57 3.09 -25.42
C LEU A 279 -10.56 3.63 -26.45
N GLU A 280 -10.13 4.61 -27.22
CA GLU A 280 -10.87 5.07 -28.40
C GLU A 280 -10.60 4.12 -29.59
N GLU A 281 -11.66 3.50 -30.11
CA GLU A 281 -11.56 2.43 -31.13
C GLU A 281 -10.78 2.83 -32.37
N THR A 282 -11.02 4.04 -32.87
CA THR A 282 -10.45 4.56 -34.12
C THR A 282 -9.07 5.20 -33.94
N ALA A 283 -8.67 5.51 -32.71
CA ALA A 283 -7.38 6.10 -32.45
C ALA A 283 -6.23 5.08 -32.61
N VAL A 284 -5.06 5.61 -32.94
CA VAL A 284 -3.82 4.83 -32.99
C VAL A 284 -3.06 5.00 -31.69
N TYR A 285 -2.59 3.90 -31.11
CA TYR A 285 -1.79 3.84 -29.92
C TYR A 285 -0.40 3.26 -30.23
N ARG A 286 0.64 4.03 -29.96
CA ARG A 286 2.04 3.60 -30.16
C ARG A 286 2.61 3.10 -28.84
N GLU A 287 3.11 1.88 -28.81
CA GLU A 287 3.84 1.32 -27.67
C GLU A 287 5.24 1.98 -27.58
N GLU A 288 5.59 2.54 -26.41
CA GLU A 288 6.75 3.43 -26.26
C GLU A 288 8.09 2.73 -26.49
N LYS A 289 8.26 1.48 -26.01
CA LYS A 289 9.56 0.76 -26.10
C LYS A 289 9.80 0.17 -27.50
N SER A 290 8.81 -0.46 -28.08
CA SER A 290 8.95 -1.14 -29.39
C SER A 290 8.64 -0.24 -30.59
N GLY A 291 7.94 0.88 -30.36
CA GLY A 291 7.43 1.76 -31.43
C GLY A 291 6.29 1.15 -32.26
N LYS A 292 5.80 -0.04 -31.92
CA LYS A 292 4.69 -0.68 -32.63
C LYS A 292 3.40 0.09 -32.45
N ARG A 293 2.58 0.11 -33.49
CA ARG A 293 1.31 0.83 -33.53
C ARG A 293 0.13 -0.11 -33.61
N TYR A 294 -0.92 0.19 -32.88
CA TYR A 294 -2.16 -0.57 -32.82
C TYR A 294 -3.33 0.39 -32.85
N THR A 295 -4.44 -0.01 -33.47
CA THR A 295 -5.70 0.72 -33.25
C THR A 295 -6.28 0.37 -31.89
N GLY A 296 -7.06 1.29 -31.29
CA GLY A 296 -7.76 0.99 -30.03
C GLY A 296 -8.66 -0.24 -30.17
N ALA A 297 -9.36 -0.38 -31.30
CA ALA A 297 -10.16 -1.55 -31.61
C ALA A 297 -9.32 -2.85 -31.61
N ALA A 298 -8.11 -2.84 -32.18
CA ALA A 298 -7.24 -4.02 -32.18
C ALA A 298 -6.83 -4.43 -30.76
N LEU A 299 -6.49 -3.47 -29.90
CA LEU A 299 -6.14 -3.74 -28.51
C LEU A 299 -7.35 -4.20 -27.65
N MET A 300 -8.53 -3.60 -27.87
CA MET A 300 -9.72 -3.94 -27.09
C MET A 300 -10.37 -5.25 -27.51
N TYR A 301 -10.43 -5.54 -28.79
CA TYR A 301 -11.16 -6.72 -29.29
C TYR A 301 -10.22 -7.89 -29.62
N GLY A 302 -9.05 -7.61 -30.19
CA GLY A 302 -8.02 -8.61 -30.48
C GLY A 302 -7.13 -8.90 -29.27
N GLY A 303 -6.74 -7.88 -28.56
CA GLY A 303 -5.84 -7.96 -27.40
C GLY A 303 -4.37 -7.80 -27.73
N MET A 304 -3.57 -7.49 -26.71
CA MET A 304 -2.10 -7.48 -26.78
C MET A 304 -1.57 -8.92 -26.72
N PRO A 305 -0.84 -9.39 -27.74
CA PRO A 305 -0.22 -10.72 -27.70
C PRO A 305 0.93 -10.75 -26.70
N LEU A 306 0.97 -11.80 -25.87
CA LEU A 306 2.04 -12.01 -24.91
C LEU A 306 3.18 -12.84 -25.50
N PRO A 307 4.43 -12.55 -25.13
CA PRO A 307 5.55 -13.41 -25.46
C PRO A 307 5.37 -14.83 -24.93
N ILE A 308 5.91 -15.82 -25.63
CA ILE A 308 6.00 -17.19 -25.15
C ILE A 308 7.41 -17.36 -24.58
N GLU A 309 7.54 -17.21 -23.27
CA GLU A 309 8.82 -17.31 -22.56
C GLU A 309 8.73 -18.33 -21.43
N PRO A 310 9.73 -19.18 -21.24
CA PRO A 310 9.76 -20.12 -20.14
C PRO A 310 10.06 -19.39 -18.81
N GLY A 311 9.53 -19.91 -17.73
CA GLY A 311 9.79 -19.42 -16.37
C GLY A 311 8.52 -18.96 -15.66
N GLU A 312 8.41 -19.28 -14.38
CA GLU A 312 7.28 -18.88 -13.55
C GLU A 312 7.34 -17.40 -13.21
N TYR A 313 6.18 -16.81 -12.99
CA TYR A 313 6.00 -15.43 -12.52
C TYR A 313 6.58 -14.38 -13.48
N GLN A 314 6.53 -14.61 -14.78
CA GLN A 314 6.90 -13.59 -15.76
C GLN A 314 5.95 -12.40 -15.71
N ALA A 315 6.50 -11.20 -15.81
CA ALA A 315 5.73 -9.97 -15.85
C ALA A 315 6.05 -9.13 -17.08
N TYR A 316 5.04 -8.45 -17.59
CA TYR A 316 5.17 -7.54 -18.72
C TYR A 316 4.51 -6.22 -18.41
N GLN A 317 5.14 -5.14 -18.83
CA GLN A 317 4.61 -3.79 -18.70
C GLN A 317 4.76 -3.05 -20.03
N TYR A 318 3.64 -2.54 -20.54
CA TYR A 318 3.57 -1.81 -21.79
C TYR A 318 2.97 -0.42 -21.56
N CYS A 319 3.62 0.61 -22.07
CA CYS A 319 3.10 1.96 -22.08
C CYS A 319 2.73 2.36 -23.50
N PHE A 320 1.47 2.70 -23.72
CA PHE A 320 0.96 3.16 -25.00
C PHE A 320 0.65 4.65 -24.94
N VAL A 321 0.96 5.36 -26.00
CA VAL A 321 0.64 6.77 -26.20
C VAL A 321 -0.30 6.91 -27.40
N LYS A 322 -1.42 7.58 -27.21
CA LYS A 322 -2.35 7.92 -28.30
C LYS A 322 -1.69 8.92 -29.23
N GLU A 323 -1.73 8.68 -30.55
CA GLU A 323 -1.23 9.55 -31.64
C GLU A 323 -2.35 10.33 -32.32
#